data_482d4ce48b8e9d5fa0ff5da602c349d4
#
_entry.id   482d4ce48b8e9d5fa0ff5da602c349d4
#
_cell.length_a   1.000
_cell.length_b   1.000
_cell.length_c   1.000
_cell.angle_alpha   90.00
_cell.angle_beta   90.00
_cell.angle_gamma   90.00
#
_symmetry.space_group_name_H-M   'P 1'
#
loop_
_entity.id
_entity.type
_entity.pdbx_description
1 polymer ?
#
loop_
_entity_poly.entity_id
_entity_poly.type
_entity_poly.pdbx_seq_one_letter_code
_entity_poly.pdbx_strand_id
1 'polypeptide(L)'
;MSCVFCEIVAGRSPASIVYQDDVVMAFMTTRPTAPGECLVIPKAHVDHFTDVDDETAQQIIVVAQRIGRRLRTAFKPLRVGMVVHGFGVPHAHLLLVPQQGIHHITSDRYVRVQNGQLVFSQSFIPIPERSTLDEHARILAAE
;
A
#
# COMPACT_ATOMS: atom_id res chain seq x y z
N MET A 1 20.59 1.76 10.01
CA MET A 1 19.83 2.58 9.02
C MET A 1 18.38 2.70 9.49
N SER A 2 17.83 3.88 9.41
CA SER A 2 16.42 4.07 9.76
C SER A 2 15.52 3.55 8.64
N CYS A 3 14.48 2.81 9.03
CA CYS A 3 13.44 2.35 8.13
C CYS A 3 12.24 3.30 8.26
N VAL A 4 11.78 3.86 7.15
CA VAL A 4 10.66 4.81 7.18
C VAL A 4 9.38 4.18 7.75
N PHE A 5 9.15 2.89 7.53
CA PHE A 5 7.99 2.20 8.10
C PHE A 5 8.13 2.01 9.61
N CYS A 6 9.33 1.75 10.11
CA CYS A 6 9.59 1.76 11.55
C CYS A 6 9.34 3.14 12.16
N GLU A 7 9.71 4.21 11.46
CA GLU A 7 9.44 5.58 11.90
C GLU A 7 7.93 5.88 11.93
N ILE A 8 7.17 5.38 10.97
CA ILE A 8 5.71 5.48 10.96
C ILE A 8 5.10 4.71 12.14
N VAL A 9 5.53 3.47 12.37
CA VAL A 9 5.07 2.64 13.50
C VAL A 9 5.34 3.34 14.83
N ALA A 10 6.48 4.01 14.95
CA ALA A 10 6.88 4.75 16.16
C ALA A 10 6.22 6.14 16.29
N GLY A 11 5.43 6.56 15.29
CA GLY A 11 4.78 7.87 15.30
C GLY A 11 5.72 9.06 15.02
N ARG A 12 6.92 8.80 14.49
CA ARG A 12 7.91 9.83 14.17
C ARG A 12 7.85 10.31 12.71
N SER A 13 7.22 9.53 11.83
CA SER A 13 6.94 9.93 10.45
C SER A 13 5.44 9.97 10.21
N PRO A 14 4.94 10.94 9.42
CA PRO A 14 3.51 11.04 9.13
C PRO A 14 3.05 9.89 8.23
N ALA A 15 1.83 9.42 8.48
CA ALA A 15 1.14 8.47 7.62
C ALA A 15 -0.37 8.65 7.78
N SER A 16 -1.11 8.33 6.72
CA SER A 16 -2.58 8.29 6.76
C SER A 16 -3.00 6.88 7.13
N ILE A 17 -3.19 6.64 8.43
CA ILE A 17 -3.40 5.30 8.99
C ILE A 17 -4.83 4.84 8.73
N VAL A 18 -4.96 3.63 8.19
CA VAL A 18 -6.24 2.94 7.93
C VAL A 18 -6.61 2.02 9.08
N TYR A 19 -5.63 1.29 9.61
CA TYR A 19 -5.82 0.30 10.66
C TYR A 19 -4.53 0.08 11.43
N GLN A 20 -4.65 -0.22 12.71
CA GLN A 20 -3.53 -0.74 13.49
C GLN A 20 -4.02 -1.56 14.69
N ASP A 21 -3.25 -2.56 15.04
CA ASP A 21 -3.34 -3.31 16.28
C ASP A 21 -1.93 -3.51 16.85
N ASP A 22 -1.75 -4.48 17.74
CA ASP A 22 -0.44 -4.73 18.37
C ASP A 22 0.59 -5.33 17.40
N VAL A 23 0.15 -5.94 16.31
CA VAL A 23 0.98 -6.75 15.41
C VAL A 23 1.16 -6.13 14.05
N VAL A 24 0.09 -5.55 13.47
CA VAL A 24 0.08 -5.03 12.11
C VAL A 24 -0.41 -3.58 12.06
N MET A 25 -0.01 -2.89 11.00
CA MET A 25 -0.47 -1.54 10.68
C MET A 25 -0.77 -1.45 9.18
N ALA A 26 -1.80 -0.70 8.83
CA ALA A 26 -2.13 -0.38 7.45
C ALA A 26 -2.23 1.14 7.28
N PHE A 27 -1.69 1.66 6.18
CA PHE A 27 -1.72 3.08 5.86
C PHE A 27 -1.69 3.31 4.35
N MET A 28 -2.08 4.51 3.95
CA MET A 28 -2.12 4.88 2.53
C MET A 28 -0.71 4.99 1.96
N THR A 29 -0.52 4.51 0.74
CA THR A 29 0.72 4.81 0.00
C THR A 29 0.75 6.29 -0.39
N THR A 30 1.93 6.89 -0.43
CA THR A 30 2.10 8.30 -0.83
C THR A 30 2.06 8.51 -2.34
N ARG A 31 2.21 7.45 -3.13
CA ARG A 31 2.10 7.49 -4.60
C ARG A 31 1.11 6.43 -5.09
N PRO A 32 -0.20 6.62 -4.82
CA PRO A 32 -1.21 5.65 -5.24
C PRO A 32 -1.36 5.66 -6.76
N THR A 33 -1.44 4.48 -7.34
CA THR A 33 -1.75 4.31 -8.77
C THR A 33 -3.23 4.53 -9.06
N ALA A 34 -4.07 4.43 -8.03
CA ALA A 34 -5.48 4.76 -8.04
C ALA A 34 -5.92 5.16 -6.64
N PRO A 35 -7.02 5.93 -6.50
CA PRO A 35 -7.55 6.29 -5.19
C PRO A 35 -7.85 5.07 -4.32
N GLY A 36 -7.38 5.10 -3.08
CA GLY A 36 -7.59 4.02 -2.12
C GLY A 36 -6.44 3.02 -2.01
N GLU A 37 -5.41 3.10 -2.85
CA GLU A 37 -4.25 2.22 -2.71
C GLU A 37 -3.58 2.41 -1.36
N CYS A 38 -3.38 1.31 -0.65
CA CYS A 38 -2.81 1.31 0.69
C CYS A 38 -1.95 0.07 0.89
N LEU A 39 -1.28 0.00 2.03
CA LEU A 39 -0.42 -1.13 2.33
C LEU A 39 -0.61 -1.61 3.76
N VAL A 40 -0.29 -2.88 3.98
CA VAL A 40 -0.32 -3.54 5.28
C VAL A 40 1.08 -4.05 5.60
N ILE A 41 1.56 -3.73 6.79
CA ILE A 41 2.89 -4.10 7.27
C ILE A 41 2.82 -4.80 8.64
N PRO A 42 3.78 -5.67 8.99
CA PRO A 42 4.03 -6.01 10.37
C PRO A 42 4.62 -4.80 11.10
N LYS A 43 4.26 -4.60 12.37
CA LYS A 43 4.89 -3.54 13.18
C LYS A 43 6.35 -3.87 13.51
N ALA A 44 6.66 -5.13 13.70
CA ALA A 44 8.03 -5.58 13.84
C ALA A 44 8.80 -5.40 12.53
N HIS A 45 10.06 -4.98 12.64
CA HIS A 45 10.92 -4.83 11.46
C HIS A 45 11.35 -6.20 10.94
N VAL A 46 10.80 -6.59 9.81
CA VAL A 46 11.19 -7.78 9.03
C VAL A 46 11.32 -7.33 7.59
N ASP A 47 12.45 -7.54 6.95
CA ASP A 47 12.68 -7.05 5.60
C ASP A 47 11.92 -7.88 4.55
N HIS A 48 12.15 -9.21 4.55
CA HIS A 48 11.50 -10.09 3.58
C HIS A 48 10.20 -10.69 4.12
N PHE A 49 9.17 -10.70 3.30
CA PHE A 49 7.89 -11.31 3.71
C PHE A 49 8.06 -12.80 4.03
N THR A 50 9.03 -13.49 3.42
CA THR A 50 9.33 -14.90 3.68
C THR A 50 9.87 -15.15 5.09
N ASP A 51 10.34 -14.10 5.77
CA ASP A 51 10.87 -14.18 7.14
C ASP A 51 9.83 -13.74 8.20
N VAL A 52 8.66 -13.27 7.75
CA VAL A 52 7.53 -12.98 8.62
C VAL A 52 6.99 -14.29 9.18
N ASP A 53 6.76 -14.38 10.49
CA ASP A 53 6.18 -15.58 11.09
C ASP A 53 4.75 -15.83 10.57
N ASP A 54 4.35 -17.10 10.60
CA ASP A 54 3.09 -17.55 10.01
C ASP A 54 1.87 -16.85 10.61
N GLU A 55 1.85 -16.62 11.91
CA GLU A 55 0.74 -15.98 12.59
C GLU A 55 0.59 -14.51 12.14
N THR A 56 1.69 -13.78 12.11
CA THR A 56 1.71 -12.41 11.62
C THR A 56 1.34 -12.34 10.13
N ALA A 57 1.84 -13.26 9.31
CA ALA A 57 1.50 -13.33 7.90
C ALA A 57 0.00 -13.56 7.67
N GLN A 58 -0.61 -14.46 8.44
CA GLN A 58 -2.05 -14.69 8.42
C GLN A 58 -2.82 -13.43 8.79
N GLN A 59 -2.37 -12.71 9.82
CA GLN A 59 -3.02 -11.48 10.26
C GLN A 59 -2.93 -10.37 9.20
N ILE A 60 -1.80 -10.24 8.53
CA ILE A 60 -1.64 -9.31 7.40
C ILE A 60 -2.69 -9.60 6.31
N ILE A 61 -2.85 -10.86 5.93
CA ILE A 61 -3.83 -11.26 4.89
C ILE A 61 -5.27 -10.97 5.34
N VAL A 62 -5.61 -11.28 6.58
CA VAL A 62 -6.97 -11.05 7.10
C VAL A 62 -7.28 -9.56 7.14
N VAL A 63 -6.36 -8.72 7.61
CA VAL A 63 -6.52 -7.27 7.64
C VAL A 63 -6.61 -6.71 6.21
N ALA A 64 -5.74 -7.16 5.32
CA ALA A 64 -5.77 -6.77 3.91
C ALA A 64 -7.12 -7.11 3.26
N GLN A 65 -7.67 -8.29 3.54
CA GLN A 65 -8.98 -8.69 3.01
C GLN A 65 -10.11 -7.79 3.52
N ARG A 66 -10.11 -7.43 4.80
CA ARG A 66 -11.10 -6.51 5.37
C ARG A 66 -11.05 -5.14 4.70
N ILE A 67 -9.87 -4.58 4.58
CA ILE A 67 -9.66 -3.29 3.92
C ILE A 67 -10.06 -3.39 2.45
N GLY A 68 -9.71 -4.49 1.77
CA GLY A 68 -10.07 -4.74 0.38
C GLY A 68 -11.59 -4.76 0.14
N ARG A 69 -12.37 -5.30 1.07
CA ARG A 69 -13.85 -5.24 0.99
C ARG A 69 -14.35 -3.81 1.04
N ARG A 70 -13.82 -2.99 1.95
CA ARG A 70 -14.18 -1.57 2.07
C ARG A 70 -13.76 -0.79 0.83
N LEU A 71 -12.58 -1.09 0.31
CA LEU A 71 -12.05 -0.50 -0.90
C LEU A 71 -13.00 -0.74 -2.09
N ARG A 72 -13.47 -1.98 -2.24
CA ARG A 72 -14.45 -2.32 -3.28
C ARG A 72 -15.76 -1.54 -3.13
N THR A 73 -16.25 -1.37 -1.92
CA THR A 73 -17.51 -0.65 -1.66
C THR A 73 -17.36 0.85 -1.89
N ALA A 74 -16.28 1.45 -1.37
CA ALA A 74 -16.10 2.91 -1.35
C ALA A 74 -15.59 3.46 -2.68
N PHE A 75 -14.59 2.80 -3.27
CA PHE A 75 -13.91 3.30 -4.47
C PHE A 75 -14.34 2.57 -5.76
N LYS A 76 -15.07 1.47 -5.64
CA LYS A 76 -15.68 0.73 -6.76
C LYS A 76 -14.71 0.40 -7.89
N PRO A 77 -13.50 -0.11 -7.61
CA PRO A 77 -12.59 -0.57 -8.66
C PRO A 77 -13.16 -1.82 -9.35
N LEU A 78 -12.62 -2.16 -10.53
CA LEU A 78 -12.98 -3.41 -11.20
C LEU A 78 -12.51 -4.63 -10.40
N ARG A 79 -11.33 -4.55 -9.82
CA ARG A 79 -10.74 -5.58 -8.95
C ARG A 79 -9.91 -4.92 -7.86
N VAL A 80 -9.65 -5.65 -6.78
CA VAL A 80 -8.63 -5.31 -5.80
C VAL A 80 -7.55 -6.39 -5.88
N GLY A 81 -6.34 -5.96 -6.22
CA GLY A 81 -5.18 -6.84 -6.25
C GLY A 81 -4.35 -6.74 -4.98
N MET A 82 -3.60 -7.79 -4.68
CA MET A 82 -2.60 -7.79 -3.62
C MET A 82 -1.23 -8.02 -4.24
N VAL A 83 -0.25 -7.22 -3.83
CA VAL A 83 1.12 -7.31 -4.34
C VAL A 83 2.09 -7.31 -3.18
N VAL A 84 2.97 -8.32 -3.15
CA VAL A 84 4.18 -8.32 -2.33
C VAL A 84 5.34 -8.24 -3.31
N HIS A 85 5.91 -7.06 -3.45
CA HIS A 85 6.90 -6.79 -4.51
C HIS A 85 8.34 -7.04 -4.05
N GLY A 86 8.64 -6.84 -2.77
CA GLY A 86 9.96 -7.07 -2.20
C GLY A 86 10.96 -5.94 -2.40
N PHE A 87 10.58 -4.85 -3.06
CA PHE A 87 11.43 -3.69 -3.30
C PHE A 87 10.80 -2.41 -2.74
N GLY A 88 11.56 -1.34 -2.76
CA GLY A 88 11.19 -0.04 -2.21
C GLY A 88 11.72 0.11 -0.78
N VAL A 89 10.87 -0.08 0.20
CA VAL A 89 11.28 -0.01 1.61
C VAL A 89 11.73 -1.38 2.10
N PRO A 90 12.89 -1.51 2.78
CA PRO A 90 13.37 -2.78 3.34
C PRO A 90 12.60 -3.13 4.63
N HIS A 91 11.32 -3.34 4.49
CA HIS A 91 10.36 -3.72 5.52
C HIS A 91 9.20 -4.41 4.80
N ALA A 92 8.88 -5.63 5.16
CA ALA A 92 7.85 -6.43 4.51
C ALA A 92 6.54 -5.66 4.42
N HIS A 93 5.95 -5.61 3.23
CA HIS A 93 4.69 -4.91 3.02
C HIS A 93 3.87 -5.54 1.89
N LEU A 94 2.57 -5.54 2.09
CA LEU A 94 1.59 -6.01 1.11
C LEU A 94 0.80 -4.79 0.63
N LEU A 95 0.82 -4.55 -0.68
CA LEU A 95 0.03 -3.49 -1.32
C LEU A 95 -1.37 -4.01 -1.65
N LEU A 96 -2.39 -3.20 -1.35
CA LEU A 96 -3.74 -3.36 -1.86
C LEU A 96 -3.93 -2.36 -3.00
N VAL A 97 -4.11 -2.86 -4.21
CA VAL A 97 -4.18 -2.05 -5.43
C VAL A 97 -5.59 -2.09 -6.00
N PRO A 98 -6.32 -0.96 -6.00
CA PRO A 98 -7.60 -0.85 -6.69
C PRO A 98 -7.35 -0.80 -8.19
N GLN A 99 -7.69 -1.88 -8.90
CA GLN A 99 -7.38 -2.05 -10.32
C GLN A 99 -8.51 -1.55 -11.20
N GLN A 100 -8.15 -0.75 -12.21
CA GLN A 100 -9.07 -0.23 -13.22
C GLN A 100 -8.92 -0.94 -14.58
N GLY A 101 -7.99 -1.88 -14.69
CA GLY A 101 -7.73 -2.67 -15.89
C GLY A 101 -6.70 -3.76 -15.63
N ILE A 102 -6.56 -4.64 -16.60
CA ILE A 102 -5.70 -5.84 -16.49
C ILE A 102 -4.22 -5.50 -16.33
N HIS A 103 -3.77 -4.37 -16.87
CA HIS A 103 -2.35 -3.96 -16.80
C HIS A 103 -2.03 -3.00 -15.65
N HIS A 104 -3.01 -2.65 -14.83
CA HIS A 104 -2.85 -1.65 -13.78
C HIS A 104 -1.74 -2.02 -12.79
N ILE A 105 -1.71 -3.27 -12.31
CA ILE A 105 -0.70 -3.76 -11.36
C ILE A 105 0.68 -3.85 -12.00
N THR A 106 0.74 -4.19 -13.27
CA THR A 106 2.02 -4.57 -13.90
C THR A 106 2.86 -3.38 -14.30
N SER A 107 2.39 -2.52 -15.19
CA SER A 107 3.26 -1.49 -15.73
C SER A 107 2.57 -0.24 -16.27
N ASP A 108 1.26 -0.27 -16.55
CA ASP A 108 0.61 0.80 -17.29
C ASP A 108 0.65 2.17 -16.58
N ARG A 109 0.86 2.20 -15.28
CA ARG A 109 0.98 3.43 -14.48
C ARG A 109 2.41 3.93 -14.33
N TYR A 110 3.39 3.05 -14.54
CA TYR A 110 4.80 3.32 -14.31
C TYR A 110 5.60 3.51 -15.59
N VAL A 111 4.98 3.35 -16.78
CA VAL A 111 5.69 3.35 -18.06
C VAL A 111 5.27 4.52 -18.92
N ARG A 112 6.26 5.13 -19.60
CA ARG A 112 6.06 6.14 -20.64
C ARG A 112 7.03 5.89 -21.78
N VAL A 113 6.67 6.36 -22.96
CA VAL A 113 7.60 6.39 -24.08
C VAL A 113 8.28 7.75 -24.07
N GLN A 114 9.60 7.75 -23.97
CA GLN A 114 10.44 8.96 -24.02
C GLN A 114 11.54 8.73 -25.06
N ASN A 115 11.64 9.60 -26.05
CA ASN A 115 12.62 9.49 -27.14
C ASN A 115 12.63 8.11 -27.82
N GLY A 116 11.44 7.51 -28.01
CA GLY A 116 11.30 6.21 -28.63
C GLY A 116 11.64 5.00 -27.75
N GLN A 117 11.93 5.22 -26.46
CA GLN A 117 12.28 4.17 -25.51
C GLN A 117 11.23 4.06 -24.41
N LEU A 118 11.01 2.85 -23.89
CA LEU A 118 10.17 2.62 -22.72
C LEU A 118 10.96 3.03 -21.46
N VAL A 119 10.37 3.92 -20.68
CA VAL A 119 10.92 4.37 -19.39
C VAL A 119 9.96 3.99 -18.28
N PHE A 120 10.46 3.30 -17.26
CA PHE A 120 9.70 2.89 -16.07
C PHE A 120 10.12 3.75 -14.89
N SER A 121 9.16 4.40 -14.24
CA SER A 121 9.46 5.22 -13.06
C SER A 121 8.24 5.43 -12.19
N GLN A 122 8.43 5.31 -10.87
CA GLN A 122 7.41 5.73 -9.90
C GLN A 122 7.14 7.24 -9.94
N SER A 123 8.10 8.04 -10.42
CA SER A 123 7.93 9.48 -10.52
C SER A 123 6.80 9.89 -11.47
N PHE A 124 6.32 8.98 -12.33
CA PHE A 124 5.16 9.21 -13.18
C PHE A 124 3.83 9.16 -12.41
N ILE A 125 3.85 8.65 -11.19
CA ILE A 125 2.68 8.61 -10.31
C ILE A 125 2.69 9.90 -9.47
N PRO A 126 1.62 10.73 -9.54
CA PRO A 126 1.56 11.95 -8.74
C PRO A 126 1.45 11.64 -7.24
N ILE A 127 1.95 12.55 -6.41
CA ILE A 127 1.80 12.50 -4.96
C ILE A 127 0.56 13.34 -4.60
N PRO A 128 -0.52 12.73 -4.08
CA PRO A 128 -1.69 13.50 -3.65
C PRO A 128 -1.37 14.38 -2.43
N GLU A 129 -2.23 15.36 -2.22
CA GLU A 129 -2.20 16.12 -0.97
C GLU A 129 -2.43 15.19 0.23
N ARG A 130 -1.78 15.49 1.35
CA ARG A 130 -1.94 14.72 2.60
C ARG A 130 -3.42 14.62 3.01
N SER A 131 -4.16 15.72 2.89
CA SER A 131 -5.59 15.76 3.22
C SER A 131 -6.42 14.75 2.40
N THR A 132 -6.07 14.52 1.13
CA THR A 132 -6.72 13.50 0.29
C THR A 132 -6.43 12.10 0.82
N LEU A 133 -5.18 11.82 1.18
CA LEU A 133 -4.79 10.53 1.75
C LEU A 133 -5.46 10.29 3.10
N ASP A 134 -5.55 11.30 3.93
CA ASP A 134 -6.23 11.22 5.24
C ASP A 134 -7.71 10.93 5.06
N GLU A 135 -8.38 11.56 4.10
CA GLU A 135 -9.78 11.28 3.79
C GLU A 135 -9.98 9.85 3.27
N HIS A 136 -9.12 9.38 2.37
CA HIS A 136 -9.18 7.99 1.89
C HIS A 136 -8.94 6.99 3.04
N ALA A 137 -8.01 7.28 3.92
CA ALA A 137 -7.77 6.45 5.10
C ALA A 137 -9.00 6.40 6.01
N ARG A 138 -9.65 7.54 6.24
CA ARG A 138 -10.88 7.63 7.04
C ARG A 138 -12.00 6.80 6.44
N ILE A 139 -12.18 6.85 5.13
CA ILE A 139 -13.18 6.06 4.42
C ILE A 139 -12.91 4.56 4.58
N LEU A 140 -11.66 4.13 4.43
CA LEU A 140 -11.26 2.73 4.53
C LEU A 140 -11.26 2.21 5.98
N ALA A 141 -11.10 3.08 6.96
CA ALA A 141 -11.14 2.73 8.38
C ALA A 141 -12.57 2.58 8.93
N ALA A 142 -13.57 3.15 8.25
CA ALA A 142 -14.97 3.07 8.68
C ALA A 142 -15.47 1.62 8.68
N GLU A 143 -16.17 1.21 9.76
CA GLU A 143 -16.80 -0.10 9.89
C GLU A 143 -18.21 -0.12 9.27
#